data_eac5aa7e07e7217f58959bd544ce0f73
#
_entry.id   eac5aa7e07e7217f58959bd544ce0f73
#
_cell.length_a   1.000
_cell.length_b   1.000
_cell.length_c   1.000
_cell.angle_alpha   90.00
_cell.angle_beta   90.00
_cell.angle_gamma   90.00
#
_symmetry.space_group_name_H-M   'P 1'
#
loop_
_entity.id
_entity.type
_entity.pdbx_description
1 polymer ?
#
loop_
_entity_poly.entity_id
_entity_poly.type
_entity_poly.pdbx_seq_one_letter_code
_entity_poly.pdbx_strand_id
1 'polypeptide(L)'
;MTEVAAPHNGTTFIESNGTIMDVSTNLAETLAKGFGITELKNLLDFQLEQFGIYKGPDETVLETLQRVFSTDFMSHNDNAFLDLTIDKSLEINDGIGIEPNVYYFSYAGNQTVQDPVSGNYIPSARMWTLFYPGAYNMGKYYDKYTAGGFYIDKSWRPNDGMVNTVSAFYPIRSDGTCLTKDGKQGWTNYDGYSNINFQSGIWYVMPVQSFDHIQFVGGMLNGSLVKTRALYRGIMEDIYSTYTTAATGTAFPFTDVAESRWSYPYIKELYDAGVVSGTSATTFSPAANVTRAQFVTMLAGLAGADVSNCPATPFRDVPEGAWYAPYVNWALANGIVSGTSAATFSPDASITRQDMAVMLYSYTQRFQVHLQQQPVTPFTDADSIAAYAQIAVQTLQRAGVISGMPDGSFQPYGTATREQACTMLCML
;
A
#
# COMPACT_ATOMS: atom_id res chain seq x y z
N MET A 1 0.04 -3.34 -22.05
CA MET A 1 -0.92 -2.59 -21.22
C MET A 1 -0.86 -3.16 -19.81
N THR A 2 -0.65 -2.33 -18.82
CA THR A 2 -0.63 -2.76 -17.42
C THR A 2 -1.62 -1.91 -16.66
N GLU A 3 -2.54 -2.54 -15.96
CA GLU A 3 -3.59 -1.88 -15.19
C GLU A 3 -3.53 -2.30 -13.73
N VAL A 4 -3.70 -1.34 -12.85
CA VAL A 4 -3.55 -1.51 -11.40
C VAL A 4 -4.83 -1.02 -10.75
N ALA A 5 -5.51 -1.92 -10.05
CA ALA A 5 -6.80 -1.67 -9.38
C ALA A 5 -7.88 -1.02 -10.28
N ALA A 6 -7.83 -1.31 -11.58
CA ALA A 6 -8.79 -0.74 -12.54
C ALA A 6 -10.12 -1.50 -12.49
N PRO A 7 -11.25 -0.80 -12.37
CA PRO A 7 -12.57 -1.44 -12.35
C PRO A 7 -13.05 -1.76 -13.77
N HIS A 8 -12.45 -2.75 -14.44
CA HIS A 8 -12.79 -3.15 -15.81
C HIS A 8 -14.30 -3.40 -16.01
N ASN A 9 -14.95 -3.92 -14.98
CA ASN A 9 -16.33 -4.35 -15.04
C ASN A 9 -17.23 -3.50 -14.13
N GLY A 10 -16.82 -2.27 -13.84
CA GLY A 10 -17.48 -1.40 -12.88
C GLY A 10 -17.24 -1.81 -11.42
N THR A 11 -17.96 -1.20 -10.51
CA THR A 11 -17.81 -1.45 -9.07
C THR A 11 -19.13 -1.43 -8.35
N THR A 12 -19.34 -2.40 -7.47
CA THR A 12 -20.50 -2.40 -6.56
C THR A 12 -20.42 -1.28 -5.50
N PHE A 13 -19.34 -0.49 -5.48
CA PHE A 13 -19.26 0.68 -4.62
C PHE A 13 -20.41 1.66 -4.88
N ILE A 14 -20.75 1.86 -6.15
CA ILE A 14 -21.83 2.77 -6.55
C ILE A 14 -23.19 2.15 -6.20
N GLU A 15 -23.44 0.91 -6.60
CA GLU A 15 -24.73 0.25 -6.38
C GLU A 15 -25.02 -0.04 -4.90
N SER A 16 -23.97 -0.23 -4.08
CA SER A 16 -24.13 -0.61 -2.65
C SER A 16 -24.26 0.58 -1.70
N ASN A 17 -23.91 1.80 -2.15
CA ASN A 17 -23.90 3.00 -1.31
C ASN A 17 -25.02 4.01 -1.63
N GLY A 18 -25.95 3.66 -2.51
CA GLY A 18 -27.10 4.51 -2.84
C GLY A 18 -26.99 5.16 -4.22
N THR A 19 -27.62 6.34 -4.39
CA THR A 19 -27.51 7.07 -5.65
C THR A 19 -26.10 7.64 -5.84
N ILE A 20 -25.74 7.98 -7.09
CA ILE A 20 -24.47 8.64 -7.41
C ILE A 20 -24.28 9.88 -6.54
N MET A 21 -25.36 10.62 -6.27
CA MET A 21 -25.35 11.80 -5.41
C MET A 21 -25.02 11.45 -3.96
N ASP A 22 -25.59 10.37 -3.42
CA ASP A 22 -25.33 9.92 -2.05
C ASP A 22 -23.86 9.48 -1.90
N VAL A 23 -23.32 8.74 -2.88
CA VAL A 23 -21.94 8.30 -2.92
C VAL A 23 -20.97 9.50 -2.94
N SER A 24 -21.22 10.46 -3.83
CA SER A 24 -20.37 11.64 -3.99
C SER A 24 -20.38 12.53 -2.73
N THR A 25 -21.56 12.75 -2.16
CA THR A 25 -21.72 13.54 -0.94
C THR A 25 -21.06 12.86 0.26
N ASN A 26 -21.29 11.57 0.43
CA ASN A 26 -20.68 10.78 1.52
C ASN A 26 -19.16 10.71 1.39
N LEU A 27 -18.63 10.57 0.17
CA LEU A 27 -17.18 10.57 -0.10
C LEU A 27 -16.59 11.95 0.23
N ALA A 28 -17.21 13.03 -0.22
CA ALA A 28 -16.78 14.40 0.06
C ALA A 28 -16.80 14.72 1.57
N GLU A 29 -17.86 14.34 2.28
CA GLU A 29 -17.95 14.50 3.75
C GLU A 29 -16.89 13.67 4.48
N THR A 30 -16.63 12.46 4.05
CA THR A 30 -15.66 11.56 4.68
C THR A 30 -14.24 12.06 4.45
N LEU A 31 -13.94 12.55 3.24
CA LEU A 31 -12.67 13.19 2.93
C LEU A 31 -12.48 14.47 3.77
N ALA A 32 -13.48 15.31 3.87
CA ALA A 32 -13.44 16.54 4.67
C ALA A 32 -13.24 16.26 6.17
N LYS A 33 -13.85 15.20 6.70
CA LYS A 33 -13.69 14.76 8.10
C LYS A 33 -12.33 14.12 8.37
N GLY A 34 -11.79 13.38 7.38
CA GLY A 34 -10.54 12.62 7.52
C GLY A 34 -9.27 13.47 7.41
N PHE A 35 -9.26 14.49 6.54
CA PHE A 35 -8.05 15.26 6.24
C PHE A 35 -8.00 16.65 6.87
N GLY A 36 -9.12 17.13 7.41
CA GLY A 36 -9.25 18.55 7.72
C GLY A 36 -9.33 19.43 6.46
N ILE A 37 -10.01 20.57 6.59
CA ILE A 37 -10.39 21.44 5.46
C ILE A 37 -9.18 22.03 4.71
N THR A 38 -8.04 22.21 5.40
CA THR A 38 -6.84 22.85 4.83
C THR A 38 -6.02 21.87 3.97
N GLU A 39 -5.97 20.60 4.35
CA GLU A 39 -5.20 19.56 3.64
C GLU A 39 -5.95 19.05 2.41
N LEU A 40 -7.28 19.04 2.44
CA LEU A 40 -8.11 18.65 1.31
C LEU A 40 -7.86 19.54 0.08
N LYS A 41 -7.64 20.83 0.29
CA LYS A 41 -7.35 21.78 -0.80
C LYS A 41 -6.04 21.44 -1.54
N ASN A 42 -5.06 20.88 -0.85
CA ASN A 42 -3.78 20.54 -1.44
C ASN A 42 -3.78 19.13 -2.08
N LEU A 43 -4.69 18.27 -1.64
CA LEU A 43 -4.79 16.89 -2.12
C LEU A 43 -5.78 16.75 -3.28
N LEU A 44 -6.83 17.56 -3.30
CA LEU A 44 -7.94 17.49 -4.25
C LEU A 44 -8.08 18.82 -4.99
N ASP A 45 -7.03 19.23 -5.70
CA ASP A 45 -7.15 20.31 -6.68
C ASP A 45 -7.83 19.75 -7.93
N PHE A 46 -9.14 19.70 -7.90
CA PHE A 46 -9.96 19.27 -9.04
C PHE A 46 -9.96 20.27 -10.19
N GLN A 47 -9.24 21.41 -10.05
CA GLN A 47 -9.22 22.47 -11.05
C GLN A 47 -10.64 22.79 -11.60
N LEU A 48 -11.63 22.77 -10.72
CA LEU A 48 -13.04 22.97 -11.07
C LEU A 48 -13.27 24.32 -11.75
N GLU A 49 -12.36 25.27 -11.56
CA GLU A 49 -12.35 26.58 -12.19
C GLU A 49 -12.32 26.48 -13.73
N GLN A 50 -11.68 25.47 -14.30
CA GLN A 50 -11.68 25.23 -15.75
C GLN A 50 -13.08 24.87 -16.29
N PHE A 51 -13.98 24.42 -15.42
CA PHE A 51 -15.39 24.14 -15.74
C PHE A 51 -16.31 25.28 -15.31
N GLY A 52 -15.77 26.46 -14.95
CA GLY A 52 -16.55 27.61 -14.49
C GLY A 52 -17.12 27.47 -13.06
N ILE A 53 -16.60 26.49 -12.30
CA ILE A 53 -17.04 26.20 -10.93
C ILE A 53 -16.05 26.83 -9.96
N TYR A 54 -16.45 27.94 -9.34
CA TYR A 54 -15.64 28.68 -8.37
C TYR A 54 -16.16 28.48 -6.96
N LYS A 55 -15.24 28.39 -5.99
CA LYS A 55 -15.59 28.44 -4.57
C LYS A 55 -16.10 29.86 -4.25
N GLY A 56 -17.28 29.97 -3.65
CA GLY A 56 -17.79 31.23 -3.16
C GLY A 56 -16.89 31.81 -2.05
N PRO A 57 -16.87 33.15 -1.89
CA PRO A 57 -16.00 33.81 -0.91
C PRO A 57 -16.25 33.35 0.53
N ASP A 58 -17.48 33.00 0.86
CA ASP A 58 -17.92 32.59 2.20
C ASP A 58 -18.19 31.07 2.29
N GLU A 59 -18.00 30.29 1.20
CA GLU A 59 -18.21 28.86 1.18
C GLU A 59 -17.02 28.12 1.80
N THR A 60 -17.30 27.10 2.58
CA THR A 60 -16.32 26.07 2.92
C THR A 60 -16.06 25.15 1.71
N VAL A 61 -14.94 24.42 1.69
CA VAL A 61 -14.67 23.42 0.65
C VAL A 61 -15.78 22.36 0.59
N LEU A 62 -16.31 21.95 1.74
CA LEU A 62 -17.40 20.99 1.82
C LEU A 62 -18.69 21.53 1.18
N GLU A 63 -19.08 22.75 1.49
CA GLU A 63 -20.26 23.40 0.88
C GLU A 63 -20.09 23.58 -0.63
N THR A 64 -18.89 23.94 -1.09
CA THR A 64 -18.57 23.97 -2.53
C THR A 64 -18.77 22.60 -3.17
N LEU A 65 -18.20 21.54 -2.59
CA LEU A 65 -18.35 20.18 -3.10
C LEU A 65 -19.81 19.71 -3.08
N GLN A 66 -20.53 19.95 -1.98
CA GLN A 66 -21.96 19.64 -1.89
C GLN A 66 -22.77 20.37 -2.97
N ARG A 67 -22.49 21.65 -3.21
CA ARG A 67 -23.12 22.42 -4.28
C ARG A 67 -22.81 21.86 -5.66
N VAL A 68 -21.54 21.54 -5.94
CA VAL A 68 -21.11 20.94 -7.22
C VAL A 68 -21.82 19.61 -7.44
N PHE A 69 -21.83 18.73 -6.44
CA PHE A 69 -22.49 17.43 -6.55
C PHE A 69 -24.02 17.50 -6.59
N SER A 70 -24.63 18.62 -6.18
CA SER A 70 -26.08 18.86 -6.28
C SER A 70 -26.51 19.54 -7.58
N THR A 71 -25.60 19.90 -8.46
CA THR A 71 -25.91 20.54 -9.75
C THR A 71 -26.20 19.52 -10.84
N ASP A 72 -26.78 20.00 -11.96
CA ASP A 72 -26.99 19.21 -13.17
C ASP A 72 -25.70 18.62 -13.76
N PHE A 73 -24.51 19.10 -13.31
CA PHE A 73 -23.21 18.56 -13.68
C PHE A 73 -23.10 17.06 -13.40
N MET A 74 -23.66 16.60 -12.26
CA MET A 74 -23.65 15.18 -11.88
C MET A 74 -24.82 14.38 -12.48
N SER A 75 -25.86 15.07 -12.98
CA SER A 75 -27.03 14.42 -13.60
C SER A 75 -26.85 14.16 -15.11
N HIS A 76 -25.81 14.74 -15.73
CA HIS A 76 -25.50 14.44 -17.13
C HIS A 76 -25.00 13.00 -17.29
N ASN A 77 -25.39 12.36 -18.40
CA ASN A 77 -24.99 10.99 -18.73
C ASN A 77 -23.50 10.83 -19.10
N ASP A 78 -22.73 11.90 -19.07
CA ASP A 78 -21.31 11.95 -19.35
C ASP A 78 -20.54 12.29 -18.07
N ASN A 79 -20.43 11.32 -17.17
CA ASN A 79 -19.61 11.45 -15.97
C ASN A 79 -19.03 10.10 -15.57
N ALA A 80 -17.83 10.14 -15.00
CA ALA A 80 -17.06 8.96 -14.62
C ALA A 80 -17.76 8.02 -13.62
N PHE A 81 -18.69 8.52 -12.81
CA PHE A 81 -19.42 7.66 -11.87
C PHE A 81 -20.41 6.74 -12.61
N LEU A 82 -21.03 7.20 -13.69
CA LEU A 82 -21.86 6.36 -14.52
C LEU A 82 -21.04 5.29 -15.24
N ASP A 83 -19.86 5.66 -15.75
CA ASP A 83 -18.97 4.73 -16.43
C ASP A 83 -18.42 3.64 -15.48
N LEU A 84 -18.40 3.93 -14.17
CA LEU A 84 -18.00 2.98 -13.13
C LEU A 84 -19.15 2.09 -12.64
N THR A 85 -20.39 2.29 -13.08
CA THR A 85 -21.46 1.30 -12.83
C THR A 85 -21.19 0.00 -13.60
N ILE A 86 -21.64 -1.13 -13.05
CA ILE A 86 -21.39 -2.42 -13.70
C ILE A 86 -22.03 -2.46 -15.10
N ASP A 87 -23.28 -2.05 -15.22
CA ASP A 87 -24.01 -2.08 -16.50
C ASP A 87 -23.31 -1.24 -17.58
N LYS A 88 -22.83 -0.03 -17.23
CA LYS A 88 -22.14 0.84 -18.19
C LYS A 88 -20.76 0.34 -18.56
N SER A 89 -20.03 -0.20 -17.60
CA SER A 89 -18.72 -0.82 -17.86
C SER A 89 -18.86 -2.03 -18.79
N LEU A 90 -19.89 -2.87 -18.61
CA LEU A 90 -20.14 -4.01 -19.49
C LEU A 90 -20.56 -3.56 -20.91
N GLU A 91 -21.39 -2.51 -21.03
CA GLU A 91 -21.72 -1.89 -22.33
C GLU A 91 -20.46 -1.42 -23.06
N ILE A 92 -19.54 -0.76 -22.35
CA ILE A 92 -18.25 -0.34 -22.91
C ILE A 92 -17.43 -1.56 -23.34
N ASN A 93 -17.35 -2.59 -22.49
CA ASN A 93 -16.59 -3.80 -22.78
C ASN A 93 -17.13 -4.60 -23.97
N ASP A 94 -18.44 -4.56 -24.25
CA ASP A 94 -19.03 -5.19 -25.45
C ASP A 94 -18.47 -4.60 -26.73
N GLY A 95 -18.07 -3.31 -26.71
CA GLY A 95 -17.44 -2.59 -27.82
C GLY A 95 -15.92 -2.78 -27.93
N ILE A 96 -15.28 -3.37 -26.91
CA ILE A 96 -13.81 -3.49 -26.84
C ILE A 96 -13.40 -4.92 -27.19
N GLY A 97 -12.36 -5.05 -28.02
CA GLY A 97 -11.72 -6.33 -28.31
C GLY A 97 -10.30 -6.38 -27.76
N ILE A 98 -9.84 -7.57 -27.40
CA ILE A 98 -8.43 -7.79 -27.03
C ILE A 98 -7.56 -7.71 -28.29
N GLU A 99 -6.60 -6.80 -28.27
CA GLU A 99 -5.67 -6.61 -29.40
C GLU A 99 -4.58 -7.70 -29.38
N PRO A 100 -4.38 -8.42 -30.49
CA PRO A 100 -3.51 -9.60 -30.53
C PRO A 100 -2.02 -9.31 -30.31
N ASN A 101 -1.59 -8.06 -30.49
CA ASN A 101 -0.19 -7.66 -30.38
C ASN A 101 0.12 -6.89 -29.08
N VAL A 102 -0.83 -6.85 -28.14
CA VAL A 102 -0.67 -6.16 -26.86
C VAL A 102 -0.55 -7.18 -25.73
N TYR A 103 0.41 -6.96 -24.83
CA TYR A 103 0.52 -7.69 -23.58
C TYR A 103 -0.35 -7.00 -22.53
N TYR A 104 -1.15 -7.78 -21.79
CA TYR A 104 -2.07 -7.27 -20.78
C TYR A 104 -1.75 -7.86 -19.42
N PHE A 105 -1.59 -7.00 -18.43
CA PHE A 105 -1.36 -7.38 -17.04
C PHE A 105 -2.33 -6.64 -16.14
N SER A 106 -2.99 -7.34 -15.22
CA SER A 106 -3.89 -6.75 -14.24
C SER A 106 -3.45 -7.08 -12.82
N TYR A 107 -3.40 -6.07 -11.96
CA TYR A 107 -3.05 -6.15 -10.56
C TYR A 107 -4.23 -5.71 -9.71
N ALA A 108 -4.92 -6.66 -9.12
CA ALA A 108 -6.10 -6.42 -8.28
C ALA A 108 -5.72 -6.30 -6.80
N GLY A 109 -6.47 -5.49 -6.06
CA GLY A 109 -6.37 -5.34 -4.61
C GLY A 109 -7.47 -6.09 -3.87
N ASN A 110 -7.15 -6.54 -2.66
CA ASN A 110 -8.12 -6.98 -1.66
C ASN A 110 -7.61 -6.63 -0.28
N GLN A 111 -8.30 -5.73 0.40
CA GLN A 111 -8.00 -5.39 1.79
C GLN A 111 -9.19 -5.66 2.71
N THR A 112 -10.03 -6.62 2.31
CA THR A 112 -11.12 -7.15 3.12
C THR A 112 -10.80 -8.56 3.62
N VAL A 113 -11.48 -8.99 4.67
CA VAL A 113 -11.42 -10.33 5.24
C VAL A 113 -12.83 -10.90 5.38
N GLN A 114 -12.97 -12.21 5.24
CA GLN A 114 -14.26 -12.84 5.44
C GLN A 114 -14.59 -12.93 6.94
N ASP A 115 -15.73 -12.37 7.34
CA ASP A 115 -16.26 -12.53 8.68
C ASP A 115 -16.78 -13.97 8.87
N PRO A 116 -16.22 -14.73 9.82
CA PRO A 116 -16.59 -16.15 10.01
C PRO A 116 -18.03 -16.35 10.48
N VAL A 117 -18.68 -15.32 11.02
CA VAL A 117 -20.05 -15.42 11.53
C VAL A 117 -21.07 -15.15 10.43
N SER A 118 -20.95 -14.03 9.74
CA SER A 118 -21.90 -13.62 8.69
C SER A 118 -21.54 -14.17 7.30
N GLY A 119 -20.27 -14.57 7.10
CA GLY A 119 -19.74 -14.95 5.79
C GLY A 119 -19.53 -13.77 4.85
N ASN A 120 -19.88 -12.54 5.24
CA ASN A 120 -19.64 -11.34 4.46
C ASN A 120 -18.16 -10.94 4.48
N TYR A 121 -17.76 -10.09 3.53
CA TYR A 121 -16.44 -9.50 3.57
C TYR A 121 -16.50 -8.16 4.29
N ILE A 122 -15.58 -7.95 5.23
CA ILE A 122 -15.48 -6.75 6.05
C ILE A 122 -14.08 -6.12 5.88
N PRO A 123 -13.93 -4.81 6.10
CA PRO A 123 -12.62 -4.16 6.04
C PRO A 123 -11.63 -4.83 6.97
N SER A 124 -10.42 -5.11 6.50
CA SER A 124 -9.33 -5.56 7.38
C SER A 124 -8.81 -4.39 8.23
N ALA A 125 -8.12 -4.70 9.32
CA ALA A 125 -7.47 -3.69 10.16
C ALA A 125 -6.37 -2.88 9.44
N ARG A 126 -5.95 -3.31 8.24
CA ARG A 126 -4.93 -2.65 7.42
C ARG A 126 -5.53 -1.72 6.36
N MET A 127 -6.83 -1.78 6.12
CA MET A 127 -7.50 -0.87 5.20
C MET A 127 -7.57 0.52 5.82
N TRP A 128 -7.38 1.55 5.02
CA TRP A 128 -7.58 2.90 5.50
C TRP A 128 -9.04 3.13 5.90
N THR A 129 -9.26 3.73 7.08
CA THR A 129 -10.60 3.89 7.68
C THR A 129 -11.58 4.66 6.81
N LEU A 130 -11.07 5.53 5.91
CA LEU A 130 -11.87 6.23 4.92
C LEU A 130 -12.69 5.25 4.05
N PHE A 131 -12.11 4.11 3.72
CA PHE A 131 -12.76 3.12 2.85
C PHE A 131 -13.68 2.13 3.60
N TYR A 132 -13.69 2.15 4.94
CA TYR A 132 -14.46 1.20 5.74
C TYR A 132 -15.95 1.12 5.38
N PRO A 133 -16.69 2.26 5.28
CA PRO A 133 -18.12 2.19 4.95
C PRO A 133 -18.37 1.57 3.56
N GLY A 134 -17.60 2.01 2.56
CA GLY A 134 -17.69 1.50 1.19
C GLY A 134 -17.36 0.02 1.13
N ALA A 135 -16.21 -0.38 1.66
CA ALA A 135 -15.76 -1.76 1.67
C ALA A 135 -16.74 -2.70 2.39
N TYR A 136 -17.30 -2.27 3.51
CA TYR A 136 -18.32 -3.03 4.25
C TYR A 136 -19.60 -3.20 3.44
N ASN A 137 -20.07 -2.15 2.78
CA ASN A 137 -21.28 -2.21 1.94
C ASN A 137 -21.07 -3.11 0.72
N MET A 138 -19.93 -2.97 0.03
CA MET A 138 -19.55 -3.85 -1.09
C MET A 138 -19.43 -5.31 -0.64
N GLY A 139 -18.83 -5.56 0.50
CA GLY A 139 -18.59 -6.92 1.01
C GLY A 139 -19.83 -7.72 1.38
N LYS A 140 -21.00 -7.09 1.46
CA LYS A 140 -22.31 -7.70 1.69
C LYS A 140 -23.26 -7.57 0.50
N TYR A 141 -22.83 -6.93 -0.61
CA TYR A 141 -23.63 -6.66 -1.79
C TYR A 141 -23.44 -7.79 -2.82
N TYR A 142 -24.29 -8.79 -2.79
CA TYR A 142 -24.28 -9.95 -3.69
C TYR A 142 -25.66 -10.63 -3.74
N ASP A 143 -25.78 -11.67 -4.57
CA ASP A 143 -27.05 -12.37 -4.87
C ASP A 143 -28.12 -11.38 -5.37
N LYS A 144 -27.72 -10.49 -6.28
CA LYS A 144 -28.54 -9.42 -6.84
C LYS A 144 -28.30 -9.28 -8.34
N TYR A 145 -29.26 -8.68 -9.01
CA TYR A 145 -29.13 -8.27 -10.40
C TYR A 145 -28.96 -6.75 -10.46
N THR A 146 -28.10 -6.28 -11.38
CA THR A 146 -28.05 -4.87 -11.76
C THR A 146 -29.33 -4.48 -12.51
N ALA A 147 -29.52 -3.20 -12.77
CA ALA A 147 -30.66 -2.71 -13.58
C ALA A 147 -30.63 -3.28 -15.02
N GLY A 148 -29.45 -3.50 -15.60
CA GLY A 148 -29.23 -4.12 -16.90
C GLY A 148 -29.34 -5.65 -16.89
N GLY A 149 -29.50 -6.28 -15.73
CA GLY A 149 -29.72 -7.72 -15.61
C GLY A 149 -28.46 -8.55 -15.39
N PHE A 150 -27.31 -7.94 -15.12
CA PHE A 150 -26.10 -8.69 -14.76
C PHE A 150 -26.18 -9.21 -13.32
N TYR A 151 -25.82 -10.48 -13.10
CA TYR A 151 -25.90 -11.12 -11.79
C TYR A 151 -24.62 -10.95 -10.99
N ILE A 152 -24.71 -10.26 -9.85
CA ILE A 152 -23.63 -10.05 -8.90
C ILE A 152 -23.58 -11.22 -7.93
N ASP A 153 -22.66 -12.14 -8.13
CA ASP A 153 -22.48 -13.32 -7.30
C ASP A 153 -21.53 -13.07 -6.11
N LYS A 154 -21.21 -14.15 -5.37
CA LYS A 154 -20.37 -14.09 -4.17
C LYS A 154 -18.90 -13.72 -4.46
N SER A 155 -18.42 -13.84 -5.69
CA SER A 155 -17.04 -13.47 -6.08
C SER A 155 -16.82 -11.95 -6.05
N TRP A 156 -17.89 -11.17 -6.10
CA TRP A 156 -17.84 -9.71 -6.07
C TRP A 156 -17.62 -9.11 -4.67
N ARG A 157 -17.64 -9.92 -3.60
CA ARG A 157 -17.51 -9.42 -2.22
C ARG A 157 -16.13 -8.94 -1.83
N PRO A 158 -15.01 -9.65 -2.17
CA PRO A 158 -13.66 -9.12 -1.90
C PRO A 158 -13.44 -7.80 -2.62
N ASN A 159 -12.84 -6.82 -1.92
CA ASN A 159 -12.61 -5.49 -2.49
C ASN A 159 -11.44 -4.75 -1.82
N ASP A 160 -10.96 -3.70 -2.46
CA ASP A 160 -9.91 -2.81 -1.97
C ASP A 160 -10.47 -1.53 -1.31
N GLY A 161 -11.78 -1.46 -1.13
CA GLY A 161 -12.50 -0.32 -0.57
C GLY A 161 -13.22 0.55 -1.59
N MET A 162 -12.87 0.46 -2.87
CA MET A 162 -13.52 1.16 -3.99
C MET A 162 -13.82 0.26 -5.18
N VAL A 163 -13.00 -0.76 -5.41
CA VAL A 163 -13.12 -1.69 -6.53
C VAL A 163 -13.23 -3.12 -6.05
N ASN A 164 -14.17 -3.87 -6.61
CA ASN A 164 -14.28 -5.30 -6.36
C ASN A 164 -13.08 -6.03 -6.97
N THR A 165 -12.46 -6.92 -6.22
CA THR A 165 -11.25 -7.63 -6.66
C THR A 165 -11.46 -8.34 -8.00
N VAL A 166 -12.60 -9.00 -8.18
CA VAL A 166 -12.94 -9.70 -9.43
C VAL A 166 -13.09 -8.75 -10.62
N SER A 167 -13.58 -7.53 -10.38
CA SER A 167 -13.72 -6.51 -11.42
C SER A 167 -12.38 -6.03 -11.98
N ALA A 168 -11.33 -6.11 -11.19
CA ALA A 168 -9.99 -5.68 -11.58
C ALA A 168 -9.15 -6.78 -12.25
N PHE A 169 -9.72 -7.95 -12.51
CA PHE A 169 -8.96 -9.05 -13.14
C PHE A 169 -8.81 -8.87 -14.65
N TYR A 170 -9.90 -8.70 -15.36
CA TYR A 170 -9.94 -8.50 -16.82
C TYR A 170 -11.33 -8.02 -17.23
N PRO A 171 -11.47 -7.32 -18.36
CA PRO A 171 -12.77 -6.89 -18.85
C PRO A 171 -13.59 -8.11 -19.29
N ILE A 172 -14.85 -8.17 -18.84
CA ILE A 172 -15.85 -9.12 -19.33
C ILE A 172 -16.90 -8.38 -20.15
N ARG A 173 -17.53 -9.09 -21.07
CA ARG A 173 -18.69 -8.63 -21.82
C ARG A 173 -19.97 -8.84 -21.02
N SER A 174 -21.07 -8.31 -21.49
CA SER A 174 -22.38 -8.49 -20.89
C SER A 174 -22.83 -9.97 -20.78
N ASP A 175 -22.28 -10.83 -21.64
CA ASP A 175 -22.47 -12.29 -21.59
C ASP A 175 -21.54 -13.01 -20.59
N GLY A 176 -20.70 -12.27 -19.85
CA GLY A 176 -19.72 -12.80 -18.89
C GLY A 176 -18.44 -13.36 -19.50
N THR A 177 -18.21 -13.20 -20.79
CA THR A 177 -17.03 -13.73 -21.48
C THR A 177 -15.91 -12.68 -21.59
N CYS A 178 -14.66 -13.15 -21.60
CA CYS A 178 -13.48 -12.37 -22.02
C CYS A 178 -12.76 -13.14 -23.12
N LEU A 179 -12.93 -12.71 -24.36
CA LEU A 179 -12.47 -13.45 -25.52
C LEU A 179 -11.50 -12.60 -26.36
N THR A 180 -10.54 -13.30 -26.96
CA THR A 180 -9.70 -12.75 -28.02
C THR A 180 -10.53 -12.53 -29.30
N LYS A 181 -9.99 -11.80 -30.27
CA LYS A 181 -10.66 -11.55 -31.56
C LYS A 181 -10.96 -12.84 -32.34
N ASP A 182 -10.20 -13.92 -32.10
CA ASP A 182 -10.42 -15.24 -32.72
C ASP A 182 -11.33 -16.17 -31.88
N GLY A 183 -11.95 -15.65 -30.84
CA GLY A 183 -12.95 -16.36 -30.03
C GLY A 183 -12.40 -17.33 -28.98
N LYS A 184 -11.09 -17.26 -28.69
CA LYS A 184 -10.50 -18.05 -27.61
C LYS A 184 -10.61 -17.33 -26.27
N GLN A 185 -10.42 -18.06 -25.16
CA GLN A 185 -10.33 -17.46 -23.83
C GLN A 185 -9.20 -16.42 -23.81
N GLY A 186 -9.54 -15.19 -23.47
CA GLY A 186 -8.63 -14.04 -23.52
C GLY A 186 -7.89 -13.74 -22.23
N TRP A 187 -7.93 -14.64 -21.24
CA TRP A 187 -7.28 -14.43 -19.95
C TRP A 187 -6.72 -15.71 -19.35
N THR A 188 -5.75 -15.55 -18.43
CA THR A 188 -5.17 -16.62 -17.62
C THR A 188 -4.68 -16.09 -16.28
N ASN A 189 -4.69 -16.93 -15.25
CA ASN A 189 -4.05 -16.60 -13.99
C ASN A 189 -2.54 -16.81 -14.09
N TYR A 190 -1.79 -15.94 -13.42
CA TYR A 190 -0.36 -16.08 -13.22
C TYR A 190 -0.07 -16.20 -11.72
N ASP A 191 0.71 -17.20 -11.33
CA ASP A 191 1.03 -17.48 -9.93
C ASP A 191 2.13 -16.58 -9.34
N GLY A 192 2.79 -15.77 -10.19
CA GLY A 192 3.88 -14.89 -9.79
C GLY A 192 5.25 -15.59 -9.64
N TYR A 193 5.32 -16.90 -9.84
CA TYR A 193 6.53 -17.70 -9.59
C TYR A 193 6.99 -18.52 -10.79
N SER A 194 6.05 -18.88 -11.66
CA SER A 194 6.36 -19.73 -12.83
C SER A 194 7.12 -18.93 -13.87
N ASN A 195 8.22 -19.48 -14.38
CA ASN A 195 8.88 -18.95 -15.58
C ASN A 195 7.97 -19.16 -16.79
N ILE A 196 7.14 -18.18 -17.10
CA ILE A 196 6.30 -18.21 -18.29
C ILE A 196 6.82 -17.22 -19.34
N ASN A 197 6.66 -17.61 -20.59
CA ASN A 197 6.85 -16.70 -21.70
C ASN A 197 5.51 -16.01 -21.95
N PHE A 198 5.36 -14.76 -21.52
CA PHE A 198 4.14 -13.99 -21.72
C PHE A 198 3.81 -13.89 -23.20
N GLN A 199 2.54 -14.07 -23.53
CA GLN A 199 2.03 -13.98 -24.92
C GLN A 199 1.17 -12.73 -25.06
N SER A 200 1.27 -12.06 -26.20
CA SER A 200 0.39 -10.95 -26.53
C SER A 200 -1.05 -11.44 -26.81
N GLY A 201 -2.03 -10.58 -26.61
CA GLY A 201 -3.44 -10.90 -26.84
C GLY A 201 -4.10 -11.69 -25.70
N ILE A 202 -3.47 -11.77 -24.53
CA ILE A 202 -3.98 -12.46 -23.35
C ILE A 202 -3.84 -11.55 -22.12
N TRP A 203 -4.87 -11.48 -21.30
CA TRP A 203 -4.83 -10.88 -19.97
C TRP A 203 -4.21 -11.84 -18.95
N TYR A 204 -3.13 -11.43 -18.34
CA TYR A 204 -2.52 -12.11 -17.20
C TYR A 204 -3.05 -11.50 -15.91
N VAL A 205 -3.84 -12.28 -15.17
CA VAL A 205 -4.30 -11.91 -13.83
C VAL A 205 -3.17 -12.19 -12.86
N MET A 206 -2.53 -11.14 -12.41
CA MET A 206 -1.40 -11.19 -11.48
C MET A 206 -1.88 -11.52 -10.05
N PRO A 207 -1.01 -11.99 -9.15
CA PRO A 207 -1.40 -12.27 -7.77
C PRO A 207 -2.08 -11.10 -7.10
N VAL A 208 -3.21 -11.37 -6.42
CA VAL A 208 -3.98 -10.33 -5.72
C VAL A 208 -3.16 -9.71 -4.60
N GLN A 209 -3.07 -8.40 -4.59
CA GLN A 209 -2.32 -7.63 -3.62
C GLN A 209 -3.16 -7.37 -2.36
N SER A 210 -2.54 -7.50 -1.17
CA SER A 210 -3.18 -7.10 0.10
C SER A 210 -3.11 -5.59 0.28
N PHE A 211 -3.78 -4.87 -0.63
CA PHE A 211 -3.80 -3.41 -0.72
C PHE A 211 -5.22 -2.87 -0.69
N ASP A 212 -5.41 -1.72 -0.05
CA ASP A 212 -6.57 -0.87 -0.34
C ASP A 212 -6.27 0.01 -1.57
N HIS A 213 -7.31 0.66 -2.06
CA HIS A 213 -7.25 1.36 -3.34
C HIS A 213 -6.17 2.44 -3.39
N ILE A 214 -5.94 3.19 -2.30
CA ILE A 214 -4.95 4.28 -2.27
C ILE A 214 -3.51 3.77 -2.08
N GLN A 215 -3.33 2.57 -1.56
CA GLN A 215 -2.00 1.98 -1.41
C GLN A 215 -1.33 1.71 -2.75
N PHE A 216 -2.11 1.46 -3.80
CA PHE A 216 -1.58 1.29 -5.16
C PHE A 216 -0.89 2.55 -5.69
N VAL A 217 -1.38 3.73 -5.35
CA VAL A 217 -0.78 5.01 -5.79
C VAL A 217 0.28 5.54 -4.83
N GLY A 218 0.71 4.71 -3.87
CA GLY A 218 1.74 5.11 -2.90
C GLY A 218 1.25 6.13 -1.89
N GLY A 219 -0.04 6.11 -1.59
CA GLY A 219 -0.66 7.04 -0.67
C GLY A 219 0.05 7.07 0.69
N MET A 220 0.50 8.24 1.09
CA MET A 220 1.28 8.48 2.31
C MET A 220 0.52 8.11 3.60
N LEU A 221 -0.76 7.79 3.50
CA LEU A 221 -1.65 7.67 4.64
C LEU A 221 -1.68 6.28 5.29
N ASN A 222 -1.22 5.22 4.60
CA ASN A 222 -1.24 3.84 5.12
C ASN A 222 0.11 3.11 5.06
N GLY A 223 1.21 3.84 4.98
CA GLY A 223 2.51 3.37 5.41
C GLY A 223 3.19 2.27 4.62
N SER A 224 2.68 1.77 3.49
CA SER A 224 3.35 0.69 2.77
C SER A 224 4.07 1.13 1.49
N LEU A 225 4.90 2.17 1.58
CA LEU A 225 5.79 2.56 0.48
C LEU A 225 6.68 1.39 0.00
N VAL A 226 7.05 0.49 0.91
CA VAL A 226 7.83 -0.72 0.56
C VAL A 226 7.04 -1.62 -0.37
N LYS A 227 5.81 -1.96 0.00
CA LYS A 227 4.93 -2.82 -0.82
C LYS A 227 4.60 -2.20 -2.16
N THR A 228 4.27 -0.90 -2.17
CA THR A 228 4.01 -0.17 -3.40
C THR A 228 5.24 -0.15 -4.31
N ARG A 229 6.43 0.07 -3.78
CA ARG A 229 7.67 0.01 -4.56
C ARG A 229 7.99 -1.38 -5.07
N ALA A 230 7.79 -2.41 -4.24
CA ALA A 230 7.99 -3.80 -4.65
C ALA A 230 7.02 -4.17 -5.78
N LEU A 231 5.75 -3.77 -5.66
CA LEU A 231 4.76 -3.95 -6.71
C LEU A 231 5.20 -3.29 -8.03
N TYR A 232 5.52 -1.98 -8.01
CA TYR A 232 5.90 -1.27 -9.24
C TYR A 232 7.22 -1.76 -9.83
N ARG A 233 8.15 -2.22 -9.01
CA ARG A 233 9.35 -2.91 -9.52
C ARG A 233 8.97 -4.20 -10.23
N GLY A 234 8.13 -5.06 -9.62
CA GLY A 234 7.63 -6.28 -10.25
C GLY A 234 6.90 -5.99 -11.57
N ILE A 235 6.04 -4.96 -11.60
CA ILE A 235 5.39 -4.49 -12.82
C ILE A 235 6.42 -4.15 -13.91
N MET A 236 7.46 -3.42 -13.57
CA MET A 236 8.51 -3.06 -14.54
C MET A 236 9.30 -4.28 -15.01
N GLU A 237 9.56 -5.24 -14.13
CA GLU A 237 10.21 -6.50 -14.47
C GLU A 237 9.32 -7.34 -15.41
N ASP A 238 8.03 -7.45 -15.13
CA ASP A 238 7.06 -8.14 -16.01
C ASP A 238 6.97 -7.49 -17.38
N ILE A 239 6.89 -6.15 -17.44
CA ILE A 239 6.91 -5.40 -18.72
C ILE A 239 8.24 -5.64 -19.46
N TYR A 240 9.36 -5.57 -18.75
CA TYR A 240 10.68 -5.75 -19.36
C TYR A 240 10.88 -7.18 -19.88
N SER A 241 10.34 -8.18 -19.20
CA SER A 241 10.41 -9.58 -19.61
C SER A 241 9.73 -9.86 -20.95
N THR A 242 8.74 -9.01 -21.33
CA THR A 242 8.10 -9.12 -22.65
C THR A 242 9.02 -8.72 -23.79
N TYR A 243 10.07 -7.92 -23.53
CA TYR A 243 11.03 -7.45 -24.55
C TYR A 243 12.29 -8.30 -24.63
N THR A 244 12.58 -9.06 -23.59
CA THR A 244 13.80 -9.87 -23.52
C THR A 244 13.43 -11.33 -23.28
N THR A 245 13.67 -12.19 -24.24
CA THR A 245 13.53 -13.66 -24.11
C THR A 245 14.47 -14.28 -23.08
N ALA A 246 15.13 -13.48 -22.26
CA ALA A 246 16.09 -13.86 -21.24
C ALA A 246 16.11 -12.90 -20.05
N ALA A 247 14.98 -12.34 -19.64
CA ALA A 247 14.92 -11.68 -18.34
C ALA A 247 14.83 -12.76 -17.28
N THR A 248 15.98 -13.23 -16.82
CA THR A 248 16.09 -13.82 -15.48
C THR A 248 15.69 -12.72 -14.52
N GLY A 249 14.50 -12.83 -13.90
CA GLY A 249 14.22 -12.08 -12.67
C GLY A 249 15.45 -12.25 -11.77
N THR A 250 15.92 -11.20 -11.13
CA THR A 250 17.05 -11.34 -10.21
C THR A 250 16.61 -12.30 -9.13
N ALA A 251 17.05 -13.55 -9.26
CA ALA A 251 16.72 -14.57 -8.28
C ALA A 251 17.14 -14.03 -6.91
N PHE A 252 16.28 -14.20 -5.92
CA PHE A 252 16.60 -13.79 -4.55
C PHE A 252 17.95 -14.43 -4.16
N PRO A 253 19.02 -13.61 -3.95
CA PRO A 253 20.38 -14.14 -4.00
C PRO A 253 20.84 -14.78 -2.69
N PHE A 254 20.07 -14.61 -1.59
CA PHE A 254 20.55 -14.95 -0.26
C PHE A 254 20.29 -16.40 0.10
N THR A 255 21.35 -17.21 0.05
CA THR A 255 21.30 -18.65 0.34
C THR A 255 21.07 -18.99 1.81
N ASP A 256 21.28 -18.03 2.71
CA ASP A 256 21.08 -18.16 4.17
C ASP A 256 19.66 -17.75 4.62
N VAL A 257 18.77 -17.46 3.69
CA VAL A 257 17.35 -17.14 3.94
C VAL A 257 16.48 -18.12 3.17
N ALA A 258 16.24 -19.30 3.77
CA ALA A 258 15.39 -20.31 3.17
C ALA A 258 13.94 -19.82 3.03
N GLU A 259 13.21 -20.23 1.99
CA GLU A 259 11.79 -19.88 1.78
C GLU A 259 10.89 -20.29 2.95
N SER A 260 11.24 -21.37 3.65
CA SER A 260 10.53 -21.82 4.86
C SER A 260 10.82 -20.98 6.10
N ARG A 261 11.76 -20.04 6.03
CA ARG A 261 12.08 -19.15 7.16
C ARG A 261 10.95 -18.16 7.36
N TRP A 262 10.50 -17.97 8.59
CA TRP A 262 9.41 -17.06 8.94
C TRP A 262 9.62 -15.60 8.44
N SER A 263 10.88 -15.18 8.35
CA SER A 263 11.27 -13.83 7.92
C SER A 263 11.48 -13.70 6.40
N TYR A 264 11.44 -14.81 5.65
CA TYR A 264 11.68 -14.82 4.20
C TYR A 264 10.81 -13.82 3.44
N PRO A 265 9.46 -13.77 3.62
CA PRO A 265 8.63 -12.85 2.86
C PRO A 265 8.97 -11.38 3.12
N TYR A 266 9.32 -11.03 4.35
CA TYR A 266 9.66 -9.66 4.72
C TYR A 266 11.03 -9.24 4.16
N ILE A 267 12.02 -10.12 4.22
CA ILE A 267 13.36 -9.86 3.68
C ILE A 267 13.29 -9.75 2.16
N LYS A 268 12.58 -10.65 1.51
CA LYS A 268 12.40 -10.63 0.06
C LYS A 268 11.69 -9.36 -0.39
N GLU A 269 10.61 -8.98 0.25
CA GLU A 269 9.86 -7.75 -0.04
C GLU A 269 10.76 -6.50 0.05
N LEU A 270 11.53 -6.36 1.13
CA LEU A 270 12.44 -5.23 1.30
C LEU A 270 13.63 -5.25 0.34
N TYR A 271 14.11 -6.44 -0.02
CA TYR A 271 15.17 -6.60 -1.02
C TYR A 271 14.66 -6.22 -2.42
N ASP A 272 13.51 -6.74 -2.82
CA ASP A 272 12.88 -6.42 -4.11
C ASP A 272 12.56 -4.92 -4.22
N ALA A 273 12.16 -4.28 -3.12
CA ALA A 273 11.97 -2.83 -3.03
C ALA A 273 13.28 -2.02 -3.00
N GLY A 274 14.45 -2.68 -2.91
CA GLY A 274 15.76 -2.00 -2.80
C GLY A 274 16.00 -1.27 -1.49
N VAL A 275 15.23 -1.62 -0.44
CA VAL A 275 15.34 -1.04 0.91
C VAL A 275 16.49 -1.67 1.68
N VAL A 276 16.70 -2.98 1.49
CA VAL A 276 17.78 -3.71 2.14
C VAL A 276 18.67 -4.40 1.11
N SER A 277 19.92 -4.62 1.51
CA SER A 277 20.89 -5.42 0.78
C SER A 277 21.48 -6.51 1.68
N GLY A 278 22.17 -7.47 1.06
CA GLY A 278 22.90 -8.50 1.78
C GLY A 278 24.12 -7.93 2.53
N THR A 279 24.64 -8.79 3.42
CA THR A 279 25.97 -8.59 4.02
C THR A 279 27.08 -9.03 3.05
N SER A 280 26.69 -9.81 2.03
CA SER A 280 27.50 -10.13 0.86
C SER A 280 26.58 -10.28 -0.37
N ALA A 281 27.15 -10.63 -1.51
CA ALA A 281 26.37 -10.89 -2.73
C ALA A 281 25.37 -12.05 -2.56
N THR A 282 25.62 -13.00 -1.66
CA THR A 282 24.82 -14.24 -1.51
C THR A 282 24.34 -14.50 -0.08
N THR A 283 24.62 -13.59 0.87
CA THR A 283 24.20 -13.74 2.27
C THR A 283 23.51 -12.49 2.78
N PHE A 284 22.44 -12.69 3.53
CA PHE A 284 21.70 -11.61 4.22
C PHE A 284 22.07 -11.48 5.70
N SER A 285 22.49 -12.59 6.31
CA SER A 285 22.76 -12.71 7.74
C SER A 285 21.54 -12.39 8.63
N PRO A 286 20.40 -13.08 8.46
CA PRO A 286 19.12 -12.71 9.08
C PRO A 286 19.18 -12.68 10.61
N ALA A 287 19.91 -13.60 11.23
CA ALA A 287 20.05 -13.72 12.69
C ALA A 287 21.12 -12.78 13.29
N ALA A 288 21.91 -12.10 12.48
CA ALA A 288 22.90 -11.14 12.97
C ALA A 288 22.22 -9.90 13.57
N ASN A 289 22.81 -9.35 14.64
CA ASN A 289 22.34 -8.08 15.18
C ASN A 289 22.49 -6.97 14.15
N VAL A 290 21.46 -6.13 14.01
CA VAL A 290 21.54 -4.94 13.17
C VAL A 290 22.23 -3.79 13.91
N THR A 291 23.17 -3.11 13.26
CA THR A 291 23.81 -1.94 13.86
C THR A 291 22.93 -0.70 13.69
N ARG A 292 23.18 0.35 14.49
CA ARG A 292 22.46 1.63 14.40
C ARG A 292 22.60 2.25 13.02
N ALA A 293 23.82 2.22 12.44
CA ALA A 293 24.05 2.71 11.08
C ALA A 293 23.29 1.90 10.02
N GLN A 294 23.29 0.58 10.11
CA GLN A 294 22.54 -0.27 9.19
C GLN A 294 21.04 0.01 9.28
N PHE A 295 20.50 0.19 10.48
CA PHE A 295 19.06 0.45 10.64
C PHE A 295 18.66 1.81 10.05
N VAL A 296 19.47 2.86 10.26
CA VAL A 296 19.23 4.17 9.63
C VAL A 296 19.30 4.09 8.10
N THR A 297 20.21 3.27 7.55
CA THR A 297 20.28 3.03 6.11
C THR A 297 18.99 2.37 5.58
N MET A 298 18.45 1.40 6.33
CA MET A 298 17.16 0.77 5.99
C MET A 298 16.01 1.80 6.01
N LEU A 299 15.97 2.69 7.01
CA LEU A 299 14.97 3.76 7.07
C LEU A 299 15.08 4.76 5.91
N ALA A 300 16.28 5.12 5.52
CA ALA A 300 16.50 5.98 4.36
C ALA A 300 16.08 5.28 3.05
N GLY A 301 16.38 3.98 2.92
CA GLY A 301 15.89 3.15 1.82
C GLY A 301 14.38 3.10 1.78
N LEU A 302 13.73 2.89 2.93
CA LEU A 302 12.26 2.90 3.06
C LEU A 302 11.65 4.23 2.61
N ALA A 303 12.27 5.36 2.98
CA ALA A 303 11.85 6.69 2.56
C ALA A 303 12.13 6.98 1.07
N GLY A 304 12.96 6.18 0.37
CA GLY A 304 13.49 6.53 -0.94
C GLY A 304 14.29 7.82 -0.93
N ALA A 305 15.02 8.03 0.15
CA ALA A 305 15.65 9.29 0.45
C ALA A 305 16.78 9.64 -0.54
N ASP A 306 16.78 10.88 -1.02
CA ASP A 306 18.00 11.47 -1.58
C ASP A 306 18.91 11.92 -0.40
N VAL A 307 20.00 11.20 -0.20
CA VAL A 307 20.96 11.45 0.87
C VAL A 307 22.17 12.28 0.42
N SER A 308 22.22 12.72 -0.84
CA SER A 308 23.39 13.36 -1.46
C SER A 308 23.70 14.76 -0.91
N ASN A 309 22.69 15.50 -0.45
CA ASN A 309 22.79 16.91 -0.08
C ASN A 309 22.44 17.19 1.39
N CYS A 310 22.59 16.21 2.29
CA CYS A 310 22.29 16.42 3.70
C CYS A 310 23.48 17.08 4.42
N PRO A 311 23.24 18.07 5.30
CA PRO A 311 24.30 18.68 6.10
C PRO A 311 25.02 17.64 6.97
N ALA A 312 26.35 17.78 7.11
CA ALA A 312 27.11 16.89 7.98
C ALA A 312 26.63 16.97 9.44
N THR A 313 26.60 15.83 10.11
CA THR A 313 26.21 15.75 11.52
C THR A 313 27.34 16.25 12.44
N PRO A 314 27.01 16.67 13.68
CA PRO A 314 28.02 17.01 14.69
C PRO A 314 28.70 15.78 15.32
N PHE A 315 28.34 14.56 14.92
CA PHE A 315 28.81 13.33 15.53
C PHE A 315 30.24 13.02 15.11
N ARG A 316 31.17 13.01 16.09
CA ARG A 316 32.59 12.79 15.86
C ARG A 316 32.92 11.37 15.39
N ASP A 317 32.04 10.42 15.67
CA ASP A 317 32.16 9.03 15.29
C ASP A 317 31.43 8.70 13.94
N VAL A 318 31.06 9.75 13.20
CA VAL A 318 30.51 9.66 11.84
C VAL A 318 31.41 10.45 10.88
N PRO A 319 32.57 9.89 10.47
CA PRO A 319 33.44 10.57 9.54
C PRO A 319 32.80 10.65 8.13
N GLU A 320 33.03 11.74 7.40
CA GLU A 320 32.46 12.01 6.07
C GLU A 320 32.66 10.87 5.07
N GLY A 321 33.81 10.17 5.13
CA GLY A 321 34.10 9.04 4.23
C GLY A 321 33.46 7.71 4.63
N ALA A 322 32.75 7.64 5.74
CA ALA A 322 32.06 6.41 6.13
C ALA A 322 30.86 6.15 5.20
N TRP A 323 30.67 4.88 4.82
CA TRP A 323 29.57 4.47 3.94
C TRP A 323 28.18 4.86 4.47
N TYR A 324 28.04 4.94 5.78
CA TYR A 324 26.79 5.28 6.47
C TYR A 324 26.60 6.79 6.71
N ALA A 325 27.64 7.60 6.50
CA ALA A 325 27.59 9.03 6.83
C ALA A 325 26.44 9.79 6.14
N PRO A 326 26.17 9.61 4.83
CA PRO A 326 25.06 10.28 4.16
C PRO A 326 23.70 9.93 4.79
N TYR A 327 23.51 8.69 5.19
CA TYR A 327 22.28 8.21 5.80
C TYR A 327 22.07 8.74 7.22
N VAL A 328 23.13 8.80 8.02
CA VAL A 328 23.08 9.39 9.36
C VAL A 328 22.81 10.89 9.29
N ASN A 329 23.45 11.59 8.35
CA ASN A 329 23.20 13.01 8.07
C ASN A 329 21.73 13.25 7.72
N TRP A 330 21.18 12.46 6.80
CA TRP A 330 19.78 12.51 6.43
C TRP A 330 18.84 12.24 7.63
N ALA A 331 19.12 11.23 8.42
CA ALA A 331 18.27 10.86 9.56
C ALA A 331 18.26 11.94 10.64
N LEU A 332 19.41 12.59 10.91
CA LEU A 332 19.48 13.72 11.83
C LEU A 332 18.74 14.94 11.28
N ALA A 333 18.94 15.28 10.01
CA ALA A 333 18.27 16.41 9.35
C ALA A 333 16.73 16.26 9.34
N ASN A 334 16.23 15.02 9.33
CA ASN A 334 14.80 14.71 9.38
C ASN A 334 14.27 14.43 10.80
N GLY A 335 15.09 14.59 11.85
CA GLY A 335 14.68 14.39 13.24
C GLY A 335 14.39 12.93 13.61
N ILE A 336 14.88 11.96 12.81
CA ILE A 336 14.70 10.52 13.05
C ILE A 336 15.64 10.03 14.14
N VAL A 337 16.84 10.63 14.21
CA VAL A 337 17.86 10.30 15.21
C VAL A 337 18.36 11.55 15.92
N SER A 338 18.79 11.38 17.18
CA SER A 338 19.39 12.44 18.00
C SER A 338 20.80 12.09 18.52
N GLY A 339 21.34 10.94 18.14
CA GLY A 339 22.61 10.42 18.66
C GLY A 339 22.48 9.67 20.00
N THR A 340 23.57 9.05 20.45
CA THR A 340 23.72 8.45 21.79
C THR A 340 24.23 9.48 22.80
N SER A 341 24.81 10.56 22.29
CA SER A 341 25.11 11.78 23.02
C SER A 341 25.08 12.98 22.06
N ALA A 342 25.32 14.19 22.57
CA ALA A 342 25.40 15.38 21.71
C ALA A 342 26.52 15.29 20.65
N ALA A 343 27.53 14.44 20.82
CA ALA A 343 28.68 14.33 19.94
C ALA A 343 28.94 12.94 19.37
N THR A 344 28.08 11.96 19.64
CA THR A 344 28.24 10.57 19.19
C THR A 344 26.92 9.96 18.69
N PHE A 345 27.01 9.15 17.65
CA PHE A 345 25.89 8.37 17.09
C PHE A 345 26.00 6.89 17.42
N SER A 346 27.21 6.39 17.66
CA SER A 346 27.58 4.98 17.89
C SER A 346 27.15 4.08 16.72
N PRO A 347 27.68 4.32 15.48
CA PRO A 347 27.19 3.70 14.25
C PRO A 347 27.30 2.17 14.25
N ASP A 348 28.38 1.62 14.84
CA ASP A 348 28.67 0.18 14.84
C ASP A 348 28.05 -0.56 16.04
N ALA A 349 27.44 0.17 16.99
CA ALA A 349 26.76 -0.46 18.09
C ALA A 349 25.49 -1.19 17.60
N SER A 350 25.24 -2.41 18.10
CA SER A 350 23.96 -3.08 17.90
C SER A 350 22.83 -2.25 18.47
N ILE A 351 21.78 -2.01 17.69
CA ILE A 351 20.66 -1.20 18.12
C ILE A 351 19.83 -1.96 19.17
N THR A 352 19.43 -1.27 20.23
CA THR A 352 18.48 -1.84 21.20
C THR A 352 17.06 -1.82 20.63
N ARG A 353 16.21 -2.72 21.08
CA ARG A 353 14.82 -2.78 20.63
C ARG A 353 14.03 -1.50 20.93
N GLN A 354 14.27 -0.86 22.08
CA GLN A 354 13.65 0.42 22.40
C GLN A 354 14.18 1.58 21.53
N ASP A 355 15.49 1.62 21.22
CA ASP A 355 16.03 2.64 20.31
C ASP A 355 15.53 2.46 18.89
N MET A 356 15.40 1.21 18.44
CA MET A 356 14.78 0.90 17.14
C MET A 356 13.34 1.41 17.09
N ALA A 357 12.55 1.16 18.15
CA ALA A 357 11.17 1.66 18.25
C ALA A 357 11.12 3.20 18.20
N VAL A 358 12.05 3.89 18.87
CA VAL A 358 12.12 5.37 18.82
C VAL A 358 12.42 5.86 17.42
N MET A 359 13.37 5.26 16.71
CA MET A 359 13.68 5.66 15.31
C MET A 359 12.51 5.38 14.36
N LEU A 360 11.82 4.23 14.49
CA LEU A 360 10.62 3.91 13.73
C LEU A 360 9.50 4.92 14.00
N TYR A 361 9.24 5.22 15.28
CA TYR A 361 8.22 6.19 15.66
C TYR A 361 8.54 7.60 15.13
N SER A 362 9.78 8.06 15.27
CA SER A 362 10.22 9.34 14.71
C SER A 362 10.08 9.39 13.20
N TYR A 363 10.37 8.27 12.52
CA TYR A 363 10.11 8.10 11.09
C TYR A 363 8.62 8.28 10.76
N THR A 364 7.73 7.62 11.50
CA THR A 364 6.28 7.74 11.26
C THR A 364 5.78 9.17 11.48
N GLN A 365 6.29 9.86 12.48
CA GLN A 365 5.93 11.26 12.73
C GLN A 365 6.43 12.18 11.60
N ARG A 366 7.68 11.97 11.16
CA ARG A 366 8.29 12.80 10.10
C ARG A 366 7.60 12.65 8.75
N PHE A 367 7.19 11.44 8.41
CA PHE A 367 6.56 11.11 7.12
C PHE A 367 5.04 10.95 7.22
N GLN A 368 4.46 11.33 8.34
CA GLN A 368 3.02 11.30 8.58
C GLN A 368 2.39 9.92 8.31
N VAL A 369 3.12 8.84 8.63
CA VAL A 369 2.61 7.47 8.49
C VAL A 369 1.46 7.27 9.46
N HIS A 370 0.27 7.01 8.93
CA HIS A 370 -0.91 6.81 9.75
C HIS A 370 -0.89 5.40 10.37
N LEU A 371 -0.70 5.33 11.68
CA LEU A 371 -0.74 4.09 12.45
C LEU A 371 -2.12 3.90 13.08
N GLN A 372 -2.84 2.89 12.63
CA GLN A 372 -4.11 2.52 13.26
C GLN A 372 -3.87 1.96 14.66
N GLN A 373 -4.55 2.54 15.65
CA GLN A 373 -4.38 2.17 17.06
C GLN A 373 -5.44 1.17 17.48
N GLN A 374 -5.00 0.00 17.99
CA GLN A 374 -5.85 -1.04 18.55
C GLN A 374 -5.60 -1.16 20.07
N PRO A 375 -6.60 -1.54 20.87
CA PRO A 375 -6.39 -1.91 22.26
C PRO A 375 -5.45 -3.11 22.34
N VAL A 376 -4.41 -3.02 23.17
CA VAL A 376 -3.45 -4.12 23.40
C VAL A 376 -3.17 -4.29 24.88
N THR A 377 -2.79 -5.51 25.27
CA THR A 377 -2.26 -5.77 26.61
C THR A 377 -0.83 -5.22 26.69
N PRO A 378 -0.49 -4.41 27.69
CA PRO A 378 0.88 -3.95 27.89
C PRO A 378 1.87 -5.11 28.00
N PHE A 379 3.11 -4.89 27.58
CA PHE A 379 4.18 -5.87 27.78
C PHE A 379 4.43 -6.14 29.26
N THR A 380 4.80 -7.38 29.59
CA THR A 380 5.07 -7.82 30.97
C THR A 380 6.23 -7.05 31.64
N ASP A 381 7.12 -6.50 30.84
CA ASP A 381 8.28 -5.68 31.24
C ASP A 381 8.14 -4.20 30.86
N ALA A 382 6.91 -3.71 30.71
CA ALA A 382 6.64 -2.33 30.29
C ALA A 382 7.32 -1.28 31.18
N ASP A 383 7.42 -1.54 32.49
CA ASP A 383 8.07 -0.66 33.47
C ASP A 383 9.60 -0.56 33.26
N SER A 384 10.19 -1.50 32.54
CA SER A 384 11.62 -1.49 32.19
C SER A 384 11.94 -0.63 30.95
N ILE A 385 10.92 -0.18 30.21
CA ILE A 385 11.09 0.67 29.04
C ILE A 385 11.51 2.06 29.50
N ALA A 386 12.65 2.55 28.95
CA ALA A 386 13.14 3.89 29.27
C ALA A 386 12.10 4.98 28.95
N ALA A 387 11.99 5.99 29.78
CA ALA A 387 10.98 7.04 29.67
C ALA A 387 10.90 7.67 28.26
N TYR A 388 12.05 7.86 27.58
CA TYR A 388 12.12 8.43 26.23
C TYR A 388 11.50 7.50 25.16
N ALA A 389 11.40 6.20 25.42
CA ALA A 389 10.93 5.21 24.46
C ALA A 389 9.48 4.77 24.69
N GLN A 390 8.88 5.08 25.83
CA GLN A 390 7.55 4.58 26.20
C GLN A 390 6.47 4.90 25.17
N ILE A 391 6.38 6.15 24.73
CA ILE A 391 5.39 6.59 23.74
C ILE A 391 5.59 5.83 22.41
N ALA A 392 6.84 5.73 21.96
CA ALA A 392 7.17 5.04 20.71
C ALA A 392 6.76 3.56 20.78
N VAL A 393 7.16 2.85 21.83
CA VAL A 393 6.85 1.43 22.00
C VAL A 393 5.34 1.19 22.10
N GLN A 394 4.62 1.97 22.89
CA GLN A 394 3.16 1.83 23.03
C GLN A 394 2.43 2.11 21.72
N THR A 395 2.82 3.17 20.98
CA THR A 395 2.19 3.52 19.72
C THR A 395 2.41 2.43 18.69
N LEU A 396 3.64 1.93 18.54
CA LEU A 396 3.98 0.88 17.59
C LEU A 396 3.39 -0.49 17.99
N GLN A 397 3.25 -0.78 19.30
CA GLN A 397 2.55 -1.96 19.76
C GLN A 397 1.07 -1.92 19.38
N ARG A 398 0.38 -0.80 19.64
CA ARG A 398 -1.03 -0.62 19.29
C ARG A 398 -1.27 -0.66 17.78
N ALA A 399 -0.27 -0.29 17.00
CA ALA A 399 -0.33 -0.38 15.55
C ALA A 399 0.01 -1.77 15.00
N GLY A 400 0.40 -2.73 15.85
CA GLY A 400 0.79 -4.07 15.43
C GLY A 400 2.18 -4.15 14.77
N VAL A 401 2.95 -3.05 14.77
CA VAL A 401 4.33 -3.01 14.25
C VAL A 401 5.28 -3.77 15.18
N ILE A 402 5.01 -3.74 16.48
CA ILE A 402 5.76 -4.45 17.52
C ILE A 402 4.83 -5.42 18.23
N SER A 403 5.16 -6.71 18.22
CA SER A 403 4.38 -7.79 18.86
C SER A 403 5.01 -8.36 20.15
N GLY A 404 6.25 -7.99 20.46
CA GLY A 404 6.97 -8.52 21.63
C GLY A 404 7.52 -9.93 21.43
N MET A 405 7.86 -10.57 22.55
CA MET A 405 8.39 -11.93 22.62
C MET A 405 7.27 -12.92 23.02
N PRO A 406 7.46 -14.24 22.84
CA PRO A 406 6.45 -15.25 23.20
C PRO A 406 6.03 -15.25 24.68
N ASP A 407 6.90 -14.76 25.57
CA ASP A 407 6.61 -14.62 27.02
C ASP A 407 5.84 -13.31 27.37
N GLY A 408 5.45 -12.56 26.35
CA GLY A 408 4.75 -11.28 26.51
C GLY A 408 5.66 -10.10 26.86
N SER A 409 6.99 -10.28 26.89
CA SER A 409 7.95 -9.18 27.13
C SER A 409 8.31 -8.42 25.88
N PHE A 410 8.76 -7.18 26.01
CA PHE A 410 9.33 -6.37 24.95
C PHE A 410 10.84 -6.49 24.84
N GLN A 411 11.52 -6.68 25.97
CA GLN A 411 12.97 -6.71 26.11
C GLN A 411 13.65 -5.41 25.60
N PRO A 412 13.39 -4.25 26.23
CA PRO A 412 13.78 -2.94 25.70
C PRO A 412 15.28 -2.79 25.46
N TYR A 413 16.12 -3.39 26.28
CA TYR A 413 17.59 -3.36 26.17
C TYR A 413 18.17 -4.52 25.33
N GLY A 414 17.35 -5.49 24.93
CA GLY A 414 17.74 -6.53 24.00
C GLY A 414 18.09 -5.94 22.63
N THR A 415 19.01 -6.58 21.91
CA THR A 415 19.37 -6.17 20.55
C THR A 415 18.41 -6.80 19.54
N ALA A 416 18.14 -6.09 18.45
CA ALA A 416 17.32 -6.62 17.36
C ALA A 416 18.18 -7.26 16.27
N THR A 417 17.68 -8.35 15.70
CA THR A 417 18.31 -8.97 14.52
C THR A 417 17.89 -8.27 13.23
N ARG A 418 18.67 -8.49 12.17
CA ARG A 418 18.37 -7.93 10.83
C ARG A 418 17.00 -8.37 10.31
N GLU A 419 16.62 -9.63 10.54
CA GLU A 419 15.29 -10.11 10.15
C GLU A 419 14.15 -9.49 10.96
N GLN A 420 14.34 -9.25 12.26
CA GLN A 420 13.36 -8.54 13.09
C GLN A 420 13.19 -7.09 12.63
N ALA A 421 14.30 -6.43 12.28
CA ALA A 421 14.24 -5.08 11.69
C ALA A 421 13.43 -5.07 10.39
N CYS A 422 13.67 -6.04 9.49
CA CYS A 422 12.88 -6.17 8.26
C CYS A 422 11.39 -6.34 8.54
N THR A 423 11.03 -7.21 9.48
CA THR A 423 9.62 -7.43 9.84
C THR A 423 8.96 -6.13 10.32
N MET A 424 9.62 -5.37 11.20
CA MET A 424 9.07 -4.11 11.70
C MET A 424 8.92 -3.05 10.60
N LEU A 425 9.86 -2.99 9.64
CA LEU A 425 9.80 -2.08 8.49
C LEU A 425 8.65 -2.43 7.54
N CYS A 426 8.36 -3.72 7.31
CA CYS A 426 7.22 -4.15 6.48
C CYS A 426 5.87 -3.93 7.16
N MET A 427 5.84 -3.76 8.49
CA MET A 427 4.60 -3.53 9.24
C MET A 427 4.24 -2.03 9.35
N LEU A 428 5.13 -1.13 8.91
CA LEU A 428 4.83 0.29 8.77
C LEU A 428 4.01 0.56 7.49
#